data_d4966ebf0a91199fe86ca5a4048d542b
#
_entry.id   d4966ebf0a91199fe86ca5a4048d542b
#
_cell.length_a   1.000
_cell.length_b   1.000
_cell.length_c   1.000
_cell.angle_alpha   90.00
_cell.angle_beta   90.00
_cell.angle_gamma   90.00
#
_symmetry.space_group_name_H-M   'P 1'
#
loop_
_entity.id
_entity.type
_entity.pdbx_description
1 polymer ?
#
loop_
_entity_poly.entity_id
_entity_poly.type
_entity_poly.pdbx_seq_one_letter_code
_entity_poly.pdbx_strand_id
1 'polypeptide(L)'
;AATAAVFGRYRAANEDHLINIGTCAGEAGTDEMSGKAYLCHKLTDRNTGHTYYPDMLYHHAFAEAQLITEPVVWKGTEDSEALRQKAESAVVLHDMEGAAIYQAGSYWLGPHQMSFIKVVSDHGTDQRITPQTLEQALENGLDAIKDYVSNIGQIIAQNRRDKEWETECSRQTERLCEELHCSQTMRLAVIQCVRYWTLAGVDHNSLLEQMRADG
;
A
#
# COMPACT_ATOMS: atom_id res chain seq x y z
N ALA A 1 -15.64 11.80 -2.53
CA ALA A 1 -15.39 13.19 -2.99
C ALA A 1 -13.94 13.63 -2.71
N ALA A 2 -13.46 13.57 -1.45
CA ALA A 2 -12.11 14.05 -1.08
C ALA A 2 -10.99 13.33 -1.86
N THR A 3 -11.00 12.00 -1.91
CA THR A 3 -10.00 11.19 -2.63
C THR A 3 -9.91 11.58 -4.11
N ALA A 4 -11.05 11.67 -4.81
CA ALA A 4 -11.09 12.08 -6.19
C ALA A 4 -10.60 13.53 -6.39
N ALA A 5 -10.87 14.44 -5.44
CA ALA A 5 -10.38 15.81 -5.51
C ALA A 5 -8.85 15.90 -5.33
N VAL A 6 -8.27 15.08 -4.47
CA VAL A 6 -6.81 15.00 -4.29
C VAL A 6 -6.15 14.50 -5.58
N PHE A 7 -6.56 13.34 -6.08
CA PHE A 7 -5.98 12.76 -7.29
C PHE A 7 -6.30 13.54 -8.57
N GLY A 8 -7.40 14.28 -8.61
CA GLY A 8 -7.70 15.20 -9.71
C GLY A 8 -6.77 16.42 -9.78
N ARG A 9 -6.11 16.77 -8.67
CA ARG A 9 -5.11 17.87 -8.59
C ARG A 9 -3.67 17.34 -8.57
N TYR A 10 -3.46 16.19 -8.00
CA TYR A 10 -2.17 15.54 -7.86
C TYR A 10 -2.07 14.38 -8.85
N ARG A 11 -1.06 14.44 -9.71
CA ARG A 11 -0.80 13.35 -10.66
C ARG A 11 -0.12 12.20 -9.94
N ALA A 12 -0.87 11.13 -9.69
CA ALA A 12 -0.33 9.94 -9.05
C ALA A 12 0.81 9.33 -9.88
N ALA A 13 1.87 8.91 -9.20
CA ALA A 13 3.00 8.19 -9.74
C ALA A 13 2.94 6.71 -9.34
N ASN A 14 3.72 5.88 -10.02
CA ASN A 14 3.77 4.43 -9.73
C ASN A 14 4.32 4.13 -8.33
N GLU A 15 5.00 5.09 -7.72
CA GLU A 15 5.57 4.97 -6.37
C GLU A 15 4.63 5.50 -5.26
N ASP A 16 3.51 6.11 -5.63
CA ASP A 16 2.57 6.62 -4.63
C ASP A 16 1.76 5.50 -3.99
N HIS A 17 1.42 5.68 -2.72
CA HIS A 17 0.60 4.75 -1.96
C HIS A 17 -0.49 5.49 -1.19
N LEU A 18 -1.74 5.07 -1.36
CA LEU A 18 -2.88 5.56 -0.61
C LEU A 18 -3.04 4.75 0.67
N ILE A 19 -2.94 5.38 1.83
CA ILE A 19 -3.22 4.75 3.11
C ILE A 19 -4.45 5.43 3.71
N ASN A 20 -5.55 4.72 3.80
CA ASN A 20 -6.73 5.14 4.53
C ASN A 20 -6.64 4.69 5.98
N ILE A 21 -6.59 5.63 6.89
CA ILE A 21 -6.60 5.39 8.35
C ILE A 21 -7.86 6.03 8.91
N GLY A 22 -8.63 5.28 9.67
CA GLY A 22 -9.87 5.79 10.26
C GLY A 22 -10.44 4.87 11.33
N THR A 23 -11.47 5.33 11.99
CA THR A 23 -12.21 4.53 12.96
C THR A 23 -13.32 3.72 12.28
N CYS A 24 -13.78 2.68 12.96
CA CYS A 24 -14.85 1.79 12.49
C CYS A 24 -15.61 1.20 13.67
N ALA A 25 -16.81 0.70 13.42
CA ALA A 25 -17.49 -0.20 14.33
C ALA A 25 -17.03 -1.63 14.11
N GLY A 26 -16.82 -2.40 15.19
CA GLY A 26 -16.60 -3.84 15.16
C GLY A 26 -17.91 -4.58 15.42
N GLU A 27 -18.17 -5.73 14.78
CA GLU A 27 -19.33 -6.54 15.13
C GLU A 27 -19.27 -6.99 16.60
N ALA A 28 -20.39 -6.84 17.30
CA ALA A 28 -20.50 -7.14 18.72
C ALA A 28 -20.10 -8.58 19.04
N GLY A 29 -19.33 -8.74 20.11
CA GLY A 29 -18.93 -10.04 20.65
C GLY A 29 -17.54 -10.08 21.27
N THR A 30 -16.75 -9.01 21.14
CA THR A 30 -15.46 -8.93 21.81
C THR A 30 -15.17 -7.49 22.25
N ASP A 31 -15.43 -7.17 23.53
CA ASP A 31 -14.87 -5.96 24.18
C ASP A 31 -13.34 -5.88 23.98
N GLU A 32 -12.72 -7.02 23.66
CA GLU A 32 -11.31 -7.13 23.31
C GLU A 32 -10.93 -6.46 21.97
N MET A 33 -11.88 -6.11 21.10
CA MET A 33 -11.61 -5.45 19.82
C MET A 33 -11.45 -3.93 19.94
N SER A 34 -12.00 -3.31 20.98
CA SER A 34 -11.96 -1.87 21.15
C SER A 34 -10.53 -1.35 21.22
N GLY A 35 -10.19 -0.35 20.41
CA GLY A 35 -8.86 0.20 20.30
C GLY A 35 -7.85 -0.64 19.50
N LYS A 36 -8.23 -1.81 18.98
CA LYS A 36 -7.36 -2.58 18.08
C LYS A 36 -7.40 -2.04 16.67
N ALA A 37 -6.24 -2.01 16.03
CA ALA A 37 -6.09 -1.68 14.62
C ALA A 37 -6.09 -2.95 13.76
N TYR A 38 -6.78 -2.88 12.64
CA TYR A 38 -6.88 -3.96 11.65
C TYR A 38 -6.49 -3.47 10.28
N LEU A 39 -5.83 -4.32 9.49
CA LEU A 39 -5.62 -4.10 8.07
C LEU A 39 -6.70 -4.83 7.27
N CYS A 40 -7.42 -4.09 6.42
CA CYS A 40 -8.59 -4.63 5.72
C CYS A 40 -8.15 -5.22 4.37
N HIS A 41 -8.32 -6.54 4.20
CA HIS A 41 -8.00 -7.27 2.97
C HIS A 41 -9.18 -7.35 1.99
N LYS A 42 -10.39 -7.00 2.44
CA LYS A 42 -11.60 -7.02 1.64
C LYS A 42 -12.50 -5.87 2.04
N LEU A 43 -12.99 -5.11 1.06
CA LEU A 43 -13.93 -4.02 1.27
C LEU A 43 -15.20 -4.29 0.47
N THR A 44 -16.36 -4.19 1.10
CA THR A 44 -17.65 -4.39 0.43
C THR A 44 -18.49 -3.13 0.60
N ASP A 45 -18.94 -2.57 -0.50
CA ASP A 45 -19.95 -1.50 -0.49
C ASP A 45 -21.33 -2.14 -0.30
N ARG A 46 -21.95 -1.88 0.83
CA ARG A 46 -23.26 -2.44 1.19
C ARG A 46 -24.36 -2.00 0.22
N ASN A 47 -24.26 -0.78 -0.28
CA ASN A 47 -25.29 -0.19 -1.13
C ASN A 47 -25.28 -0.76 -2.55
N THR A 48 -24.11 -1.01 -3.11
CA THR A 48 -23.94 -1.51 -4.47
C THR A 48 -23.66 -3.01 -4.56
N GLY A 49 -23.25 -3.64 -3.46
CA GLY A 49 -22.77 -5.01 -3.40
C GLY A 49 -21.39 -5.23 -4.02
N HIS A 50 -20.73 -4.19 -4.50
CA HIS A 50 -19.38 -4.31 -5.06
C HIS A 50 -18.38 -4.64 -3.96
N THR A 51 -17.44 -5.53 -4.30
CA THR A 51 -16.37 -5.96 -3.39
C THR A 51 -15.01 -5.67 -4.03
N TYR A 52 -14.10 -5.16 -3.22
CA TYR A 52 -12.75 -4.76 -3.61
C TYR A 52 -11.74 -5.48 -2.72
N TYR A 53 -10.56 -5.76 -3.28
CA TYR A 53 -9.48 -6.49 -2.62
C TYR A 53 -8.17 -5.71 -2.75
N PRO A 54 -7.78 -4.92 -1.72
CA PRO A 54 -6.42 -4.39 -1.64
C PRO A 54 -5.43 -5.54 -1.54
N ASP A 55 -4.27 -5.41 -2.19
CA ASP A 55 -3.22 -6.43 -2.09
C ASP A 55 -2.49 -6.31 -0.74
N MET A 56 -2.27 -7.47 -0.09
CA MET A 56 -1.62 -7.58 1.23
C MET A 56 -0.13 -7.89 1.07
N LEU A 57 0.61 -7.00 0.37
CA LEU A 57 2.01 -7.26 0.00
C LEU A 57 3.04 -6.85 1.05
N TYR A 58 2.66 -5.95 1.96
CA TYR A 58 3.60 -5.39 2.93
C TYR A 58 3.51 -6.12 4.24
N HIS A 59 4.68 -6.40 4.85
CA HIS A 59 4.71 -6.99 6.18
C HIS A 59 4.07 -6.06 7.20
N HIS A 60 3.20 -6.61 8.06
CA HIS A 60 2.47 -5.86 9.07
C HIS A 60 2.21 -6.69 10.32
N ALA A 61 2.00 -6.01 11.45
CA ALA A 61 1.65 -6.61 12.73
C ALA A 61 0.14 -6.62 13.01
N PHE A 62 -0.69 -6.06 12.10
CA PHE A 62 -2.14 -5.99 12.29
C PHE A 62 -2.80 -7.37 12.15
N ALA A 63 -3.86 -7.59 12.89
CA ALA A 63 -4.84 -8.59 12.52
C ALA A 63 -5.57 -8.14 11.25
N GLU A 64 -6.03 -9.09 10.44
CA GLU A 64 -6.74 -8.82 9.20
C GLU A 64 -8.25 -8.81 9.42
N ALA A 65 -8.97 -7.99 8.63
CA ALA A 65 -10.41 -7.88 8.73
C ALA A 65 -11.06 -7.67 7.36
N GLN A 66 -12.35 -7.96 7.29
CA GLN A 66 -13.23 -7.52 6.22
C GLN A 66 -13.90 -6.20 6.64
N LEU A 67 -14.02 -5.26 5.70
CA LEU A 67 -14.66 -3.97 5.92
C LEU A 67 -15.93 -3.88 5.10
N ILE A 68 -17.02 -3.56 5.72
CA ILE A 68 -18.30 -3.25 5.06
C ILE A 68 -18.53 -1.75 5.16
N THR A 69 -18.61 -1.08 4.02
CA THR A 69 -18.92 0.34 3.97
C THR A 69 -20.44 0.52 3.88
N GLU A 70 -20.99 1.15 4.90
CA GLU A 70 -22.42 1.39 5.07
C GLU A 70 -22.81 2.81 4.63
N PRO A 71 -24.00 3.02 4.06
CA PRO A 71 -24.48 4.36 3.72
C PRO A 71 -24.90 5.20 4.94
N VAL A 72 -25.07 4.54 6.09
CA VAL A 72 -25.48 5.14 7.39
C VAL A 72 -24.66 4.51 8.50
N VAL A 73 -24.64 5.18 9.65
CA VAL A 73 -23.98 4.62 10.85
C VAL A 73 -24.56 3.26 11.18
N TRP A 74 -23.71 2.25 11.22
CA TRP A 74 -24.10 0.88 11.57
C TRP A 74 -24.49 0.78 13.05
N LYS A 75 -25.60 0.14 13.35
CA LYS A 75 -26.20 0.07 14.70
C LYS A 75 -26.32 -1.34 15.27
N GLY A 76 -25.52 -2.27 14.79
CA GLY A 76 -25.61 -3.66 15.21
C GLY A 76 -27.03 -4.23 14.99
N THR A 77 -27.19 -5.16 14.09
CA THR A 77 -28.48 -5.81 13.84
C THR A 77 -28.42 -7.28 14.23
N GLU A 78 -29.59 -7.85 14.60
CA GLU A 78 -29.74 -9.29 14.85
C GLU A 78 -29.35 -10.15 13.62
N ASP A 79 -29.37 -9.55 12.42
CA ASP A 79 -28.90 -10.18 11.17
C ASP A 79 -27.37 -10.39 11.11
N SER A 80 -26.60 -9.76 12.00
CA SER A 80 -25.14 -9.97 12.09
C SER A 80 -24.77 -11.42 12.41
N GLU A 81 -25.63 -12.14 13.13
CA GLU A 81 -25.41 -13.54 13.51
C GLU A 81 -25.53 -14.50 12.32
N ALA A 82 -26.43 -14.22 11.38
CA ALA A 82 -26.56 -14.98 10.14
C ALA A 82 -25.40 -14.70 9.16
N LEU A 83 -24.84 -13.50 9.17
CA LEU A 83 -23.64 -13.14 8.42
C LEU A 83 -22.38 -13.76 9.05
N ARG A 84 -22.30 -13.84 10.39
CA ARG A 84 -21.24 -14.54 11.12
C ARG A 84 -21.15 -16.03 10.79
N GLN A 85 -22.26 -16.70 10.66
CA GLN A 85 -22.29 -18.13 10.31
C GLN A 85 -21.86 -18.40 8.87
N LYS A 86 -21.90 -17.40 7.99
CA LYS A 86 -21.41 -17.46 6.60
C LYS A 86 -19.97 -16.97 6.42
N ALA A 87 -19.48 -16.10 7.30
CA ALA A 87 -18.10 -15.63 7.28
C ALA A 87 -17.27 -16.58 8.16
N GLU A 88 -16.65 -17.57 7.57
CA GLU A 88 -15.69 -18.47 8.21
C GLU A 88 -14.72 -17.67 9.11
N SER A 89 -15.03 -17.51 10.39
CA SER A 89 -14.21 -16.89 11.46
C SER A 89 -13.55 -15.52 11.16
N ALA A 90 -13.90 -14.81 10.10
CA ALA A 90 -13.27 -13.54 9.74
C ALA A 90 -13.83 -12.37 10.58
N VAL A 91 -12.95 -11.50 11.05
CA VAL A 91 -13.34 -10.25 11.72
C VAL A 91 -14.03 -9.33 10.71
N VAL A 92 -15.22 -8.83 11.05
CA VAL A 92 -15.99 -7.89 10.22
C VAL A 92 -16.07 -6.54 10.91
N LEU A 93 -15.76 -5.52 10.14
CA LEU A 93 -15.76 -4.12 10.56
C LEU A 93 -16.72 -3.32 9.68
N HIS A 94 -17.23 -2.20 10.21
CA HIS A 94 -18.16 -1.32 9.51
C HIS A 94 -17.67 0.12 9.53
N ASP A 95 -17.64 0.75 8.36
CA ASP A 95 -17.34 2.17 8.19
C ASP A 95 -18.32 2.84 7.20
N MET A 96 -18.07 4.07 6.84
CA MET A 96 -18.92 4.82 5.92
C MET A 96 -18.17 5.27 4.63
N GLU A 97 -16.87 5.01 4.48
CA GLU A 97 -16.04 5.61 3.43
C GLU A 97 -15.12 4.64 2.67
N GLY A 98 -14.70 3.53 3.27
CA GLY A 98 -13.61 2.69 2.80
C GLY A 98 -13.77 2.21 1.36
N ALA A 99 -14.90 1.61 1.03
CA ALA A 99 -15.16 1.13 -0.34
C ALA A 99 -15.22 2.27 -1.36
N ALA A 100 -15.79 3.42 -0.99
CA ALA A 100 -15.84 4.60 -1.85
C ALA A 100 -14.45 5.21 -2.08
N ILE A 101 -13.57 5.18 -1.06
CA ILE A 101 -12.17 5.60 -1.18
C ILE A 101 -11.42 4.67 -2.11
N TYR A 102 -11.57 3.35 -1.97
CA TYR A 102 -10.98 2.38 -2.87
C TYR A 102 -11.44 2.62 -4.32
N GLN A 103 -12.75 2.69 -4.54
CA GLN A 103 -13.31 2.94 -5.86
C GLN A 103 -12.76 4.21 -6.49
N ALA A 104 -12.68 5.30 -5.73
CA ALA A 104 -12.12 6.55 -6.24
C ALA A 104 -10.61 6.44 -6.52
N GLY A 105 -9.85 5.76 -5.64
CA GLY A 105 -8.39 5.57 -5.80
C GLY A 105 -8.05 4.70 -6.99
N SER A 106 -8.86 3.68 -7.30
CA SER A 106 -8.60 2.71 -8.37
C SER A 106 -8.59 3.30 -9.80
N TYR A 107 -9.02 4.55 -9.97
CA TYR A 107 -8.83 5.27 -11.24
C TYR A 107 -7.37 5.67 -11.49
N TRP A 108 -6.53 5.72 -10.46
CA TRP A 108 -5.13 6.19 -10.55
C TRP A 108 -4.12 5.20 -9.98
N LEU A 109 -4.55 4.34 -9.04
CA LEU A 109 -3.70 3.43 -8.28
C LEU A 109 -4.12 1.97 -8.49
N GLY A 110 -3.15 1.07 -8.49
CA GLY A 110 -3.41 -0.36 -8.44
C GLY A 110 -3.77 -0.86 -7.03
N PRO A 111 -4.31 -2.10 -6.90
CA PRO A 111 -4.65 -2.70 -5.60
C PRO A 111 -3.47 -2.74 -4.62
N HIS A 112 -2.26 -2.93 -5.14
CA HIS A 112 -1.01 -2.98 -4.36
C HIS A 112 -0.56 -1.60 -3.82
N GLN A 113 -1.17 -0.53 -4.29
CA GLN A 113 -0.88 0.85 -3.88
C GLN A 113 -1.93 1.40 -2.91
N MET A 114 -2.80 0.57 -2.38
CA MET A 114 -3.88 1.00 -1.49
C MET A 114 -3.95 0.14 -0.25
N SER A 115 -3.92 0.76 0.92
CA SER A 115 -4.04 0.10 2.22
C SER A 115 -5.14 0.75 3.06
N PHE A 116 -5.89 -0.08 3.78
CA PHE A 116 -7.01 0.37 4.61
C PHE A 116 -6.82 -0.12 6.03
N ILE A 117 -6.48 0.79 6.93
CA ILE A 117 -6.28 0.52 8.36
C ILE A 117 -7.46 1.09 9.12
N LYS A 118 -8.12 0.25 9.90
CA LYS A 118 -9.27 0.64 10.71
C LYS A 118 -9.02 0.32 12.17
N VAL A 119 -9.37 1.28 13.03
CA VAL A 119 -9.30 1.16 14.48
C VAL A 119 -10.71 1.07 15.03
N VAL A 120 -11.00 0.03 15.79
CA VAL A 120 -12.33 -0.19 16.34
C VAL A 120 -12.59 0.85 17.44
N SER A 121 -13.57 1.71 17.23
CA SER A 121 -13.99 2.74 18.17
C SER A 121 -15.25 2.38 18.97
N ASP A 122 -16.09 1.52 18.40
CA ASP A 122 -17.36 1.10 18.98
C ASP A 122 -17.83 -0.24 18.42
N HIS A 123 -18.96 -0.70 18.90
CA HIS A 123 -19.58 -1.99 18.50
C HIS A 123 -21.00 -1.82 17.96
N GLY A 124 -21.31 -0.65 17.38
CA GLY A 124 -22.66 -0.36 16.88
C GLY A 124 -23.69 -0.27 17.98
N THR A 125 -23.29 -0.06 19.22
CA THR A 125 -24.19 0.16 20.36
C THR A 125 -24.56 1.64 20.45
N ASP A 126 -25.67 1.97 21.13
CA ASP A 126 -26.11 3.36 21.35
C ASP A 126 -25.16 4.17 22.26
N GLN A 127 -24.00 3.63 22.61
CA GLN A 127 -22.99 4.37 23.37
C GLN A 127 -22.45 5.52 22.51
N ARG A 128 -22.55 6.71 23.06
CA ARG A 128 -22.08 7.94 22.41
C ARG A 128 -20.54 7.90 22.35
N ILE A 129 -20.00 7.80 21.15
CA ILE A 129 -18.56 7.93 20.91
C ILE A 129 -18.15 9.35 21.32
N THR A 130 -17.19 9.46 22.22
CA THR A 130 -16.62 10.73 22.64
C THR A 130 -15.28 10.98 21.96
N PRO A 131 -14.85 12.26 21.82
CA PRO A 131 -13.50 12.53 21.30
C PRO A 131 -12.39 11.80 22.07
N GLN A 132 -12.55 11.64 23.38
CA GLN A 132 -11.57 10.96 24.24
C GLN A 132 -11.49 9.46 23.94
N THR A 133 -12.62 8.80 23.70
CA THR A 133 -12.62 7.36 23.33
C THR A 133 -11.99 7.14 21.95
N LEU A 134 -12.18 8.07 21.00
CA LEU A 134 -11.54 8.04 19.70
C LEU A 134 -10.04 8.23 19.81
N GLU A 135 -9.61 9.21 20.58
CA GLU A 135 -8.18 9.51 20.80
C GLU A 135 -7.46 8.30 21.41
N GLN A 136 -8.05 7.71 22.45
CA GLN A 136 -7.48 6.53 23.10
C GLN A 136 -7.43 5.30 22.20
N ALA A 137 -8.46 5.09 21.38
CA ALA A 137 -8.47 4.01 20.40
C ALA A 137 -7.34 4.19 19.36
N LEU A 138 -7.16 5.41 18.85
CA LEU A 138 -6.10 5.72 17.89
C LEU A 138 -4.70 5.61 18.51
N GLU A 139 -4.51 6.05 19.76
CA GLU A 139 -3.23 5.93 20.47
C GLU A 139 -2.79 4.47 20.61
N ASN A 140 -3.70 3.56 20.92
CA ASN A 140 -3.38 2.13 21.04
C ASN A 140 -2.89 1.48 19.74
N GLY A 141 -3.33 1.97 18.58
CA GLY A 141 -2.91 1.48 17.28
C GLY A 141 -1.73 2.23 16.66
N LEU A 142 -1.31 3.36 17.25
CA LEU A 142 -0.46 4.35 16.60
C LEU A 142 0.93 3.81 16.24
N ASP A 143 1.55 3.01 17.11
CA ASP A 143 2.89 2.50 16.87
C ASP A 143 2.90 1.50 15.70
N ALA A 144 1.94 0.57 15.66
CA ALA A 144 1.80 -0.35 14.54
C ALA A 144 1.51 0.38 13.22
N ILE A 145 0.72 1.47 13.26
CA ILE A 145 0.45 2.32 12.10
C ILE A 145 1.72 3.03 11.63
N LYS A 146 2.51 3.62 12.54
CA LYS A 146 3.79 4.27 12.23
C LYS A 146 4.78 3.28 11.59
N ASP A 147 4.91 2.09 12.17
CA ASP A 147 5.80 1.05 11.66
C ASP A 147 5.40 0.63 10.24
N TYR A 148 4.12 0.44 9.99
CA TYR A 148 3.60 0.09 8.67
C TYR A 148 3.86 1.19 7.63
N VAL A 149 3.55 2.46 7.96
CA VAL A 149 3.81 3.61 7.09
C VAL A 149 5.31 3.76 6.80
N SER A 150 6.15 3.58 7.83
CA SER A 150 7.61 3.62 7.70
C SER A 150 8.12 2.50 6.78
N ASN A 151 7.62 1.28 6.94
CA ASN A 151 7.98 0.14 6.10
C ASN A 151 7.62 0.40 4.62
N ILE A 152 6.41 0.85 4.34
CA ILE A 152 6.01 1.23 2.97
C ILE A 152 6.94 2.32 2.42
N GLY A 153 7.23 3.36 3.21
CA GLY A 153 8.14 4.44 2.82
C GLY A 153 9.54 3.95 2.48
N GLN A 154 10.07 3.00 3.24
CA GLN A 154 11.38 2.38 2.97
C GLN A 154 11.37 1.58 1.67
N ILE A 155 10.34 0.78 1.42
CA ILE A 155 10.19 0.00 0.18
C ILE A 155 10.06 0.92 -1.03
N ILE A 156 9.25 1.98 -0.95
CA ILE A 156 9.13 2.98 -2.01
C ILE A 156 10.48 3.65 -2.29
N ALA A 157 11.21 4.04 -1.25
CA ALA A 157 12.52 4.66 -1.38
C ALA A 157 13.55 3.70 -2.00
N GLN A 158 13.48 2.40 -1.69
CA GLN A 158 14.33 1.38 -2.29
C GLN A 158 14.00 1.20 -3.78
N ASN A 159 12.72 1.02 -4.11
CA ASN A 159 12.27 0.87 -5.49
C ASN A 159 12.67 2.09 -6.37
N ARG A 160 12.66 3.30 -5.80
CA ARG A 160 13.11 4.50 -6.50
C ARG A 160 14.60 4.45 -6.79
N ARG A 161 15.42 4.04 -5.83
CA ARG A 161 16.88 3.87 -6.02
C ARG A 161 17.19 2.80 -7.07
N ASP A 162 16.47 1.68 -7.04
CA ASP A 162 16.63 0.61 -8.01
C ASP A 162 16.30 1.08 -9.43
N LYS A 163 15.29 1.92 -9.58
CA LYS A 163 14.89 2.52 -10.86
C LYS A 163 15.89 3.56 -11.36
N GLU A 164 16.44 4.39 -10.47
CA GLU A 164 17.52 5.32 -10.80
C GLU A 164 18.78 4.57 -11.25
N TRP A 165 19.13 3.50 -10.56
CA TRP A 165 20.22 2.60 -10.90
C TRP A 165 20.01 1.94 -12.28
N GLU A 166 18.82 1.41 -12.57
CA GLU A 166 18.51 0.83 -13.89
C GLU A 166 18.60 1.87 -15.01
N THR A 167 18.17 3.10 -14.76
CA THR A 167 18.26 4.21 -15.72
C THR A 167 19.70 4.56 -16.01
N GLU A 168 20.55 4.64 -14.98
CA GLU A 168 21.98 4.92 -15.13
C GLU A 168 22.69 3.79 -15.87
N CYS A 169 22.43 2.53 -15.57
CA CYS A 169 22.97 1.38 -16.31
C CYS A 169 22.58 1.42 -17.80
N SER A 170 21.32 1.79 -18.11
CA SER A 170 20.86 1.91 -19.49
C SER A 170 21.60 3.02 -20.24
N ARG A 171 21.76 4.19 -19.63
CA ARG A 171 22.48 5.33 -20.18
C ARG A 171 23.95 4.98 -20.48
N GLN A 172 24.61 4.32 -19.54
CA GLN A 172 26.00 3.90 -19.70
C GLN A 172 26.15 2.85 -20.80
N THR A 173 25.22 1.91 -20.87
CA THR A 173 25.19 0.90 -21.94
C THR A 173 25.07 1.53 -23.32
N GLU A 174 24.17 2.52 -23.47
CA GLU A 174 23.96 3.20 -24.74
C GLU A 174 25.24 3.93 -25.17
N ARG A 175 25.84 4.69 -24.27
CA ARG A 175 27.10 5.39 -24.52
C ARG A 175 28.22 4.45 -24.96
N LEU A 176 28.43 3.34 -24.24
CA LEU A 176 29.45 2.34 -24.58
C LEU A 176 29.17 1.68 -25.94
N CYS A 177 27.91 1.36 -26.22
CA CYS A 177 27.53 0.74 -27.49
C CYS A 177 27.73 1.68 -28.68
N GLU A 178 27.54 2.98 -28.50
CA GLU A 178 27.85 3.99 -29.53
C GLU A 178 29.36 4.11 -29.76
N GLU A 179 30.15 4.23 -28.69
CA GLU A 179 31.59 4.33 -28.76
C GLU A 179 32.27 3.11 -29.40
N LEU A 180 31.78 1.92 -29.08
CA LEU A 180 32.32 0.64 -29.57
C LEU A 180 31.67 0.17 -30.89
N HIS A 181 30.76 0.93 -31.46
CA HIS A 181 30.00 0.55 -32.66
C HIS A 181 29.36 -0.86 -32.54
N CYS A 182 28.73 -1.14 -31.39
CA CYS A 182 28.25 -2.47 -31.04
C CYS A 182 27.17 -2.99 -31.99
N SER A 183 27.35 -4.24 -32.44
CA SER A 183 26.26 -4.99 -33.04
C SER A 183 25.17 -5.30 -31.99
N GLN A 184 23.98 -5.74 -32.44
CA GLN A 184 22.88 -6.14 -31.55
C GLN A 184 23.31 -7.22 -30.53
N THR A 185 24.12 -8.18 -30.95
CA THR A 185 24.64 -9.25 -30.10
C THR A 185 25.64 -8.71 -29.06
N MET A 186 26.55 -7.82 -29.46
CA MET A 186 27.50 -7.17 -28.56
C MET A 186 26.77 -6.34 -27.51
N ARG A 187 25.69 -5.65 -27.87
CA ARG A 187 24.89 -4.84 -26.94
C ARG A 187 24.39 -5.67 -25.76
N LEU A 188 23.92 -6.90 -25.96
CA LEU A 188 23.49 -7.79 -24.88
C LEU A 188 24.62 -8.13 -23.90
N ALA A 189 25.81 -8.38 -24.39
CA ALA A 189 26.99 -8.60 -23.55
C ALA A 189 27.38 -7.35 -22.76
N VAL A 190 27.37 -6.16 -23.41
CA VAL A 190 27.65 -4.88 -22.76
C VAL A 190 26.67 -4.58 -21.65
N ILE A 191 25.38 -4.83 -21.85
CA ILE A 191 24.34 -4.67 -20.79
C ILE A 191 24.73 -5.50 -19.55
N GLN A 192 25.10 -6.76 -19.74
CA GLN A 192 25.47 -7.63 -18.61
C GLN A 192 26.72 -7.14 -17.90
N CYS A 193 27.75 -6.73 -18.67
CA CYS A 193 28.98 -6.19 -18.10
C CYS A 193 28.73 -4.91 -17.30
N VAL A 194 27.98 -3.94 -17.84
CA VAL A 194 27.68 -2.67 -17.16
C VAL A 194 26.91 -2.94 -15.87
N ARG A 195 25.90 -3.80 -15.90
CA ARG A 195 25.17 -4.19 -14.68
C ARG A 195 26.09 -4.82 -13.61
N TYR A 196 26.96 -5.74 -14.03
CA TYR A 196 27.91 -6.38 -13.11
C TYR A 196 28.88 -5.35 -12.50
N TRP A 197 29.48 -4.50 -13.29
CA TRP A 197 30.42 -3.48 -12.83
C TRP A 197 29.77 -2.51 -11.86
N THR A 198 28.55 -2.06 -12.17
CA THR A 198 27.82 -1.14 -11.29
C THR A 198 27.46 -1.81 -9.95
N LEU A 199 27.02 -3.06 -9.96
CA LEU A 199 26.76 -3.84 -8.75
C LEU A 199 28.02 -4.10 -7.92
N ALA A 200 29.15 -4.35 -8.59
CA ALA A 200 30.44 -4.59 -7.95
C ALA A 200 31.14 -3.31 -7.47
N GLY A 201 30.56 -2.13 -7.71
CA GLY A 201 31.17 -0.85 -7.37
C GLY A 201 32.43 -0.53 -8.15
N VAL A 202 32.61 -1.14 -9.34
CA VAL A 202 33.78 -0.92 -10.19
C VAL A 202 33.59 0.39 -10.97
N ASP A 203 34.60 1.26 -10.90
CA ASP A 203 34.66 2.45 -11.77
C ASP A 203 35.06 2.06 -13.20
N HIS A 204 34.04 1.78 -14.01
CA HIS A 204 34.20 1.36 -15.39
C HIS A 204 34.77 2.45 -16.30
N ASN A 205 34.64 3.75 -15.96
CA ASN A 205 35.27 4.84 -16.75
C ASN A 205 36.79 4.73 -16.64
N SER A 206 37.33 4.55 -15.43
CA SER A 206 38.75 4.34 -15.20
C SER A 206 39.27 3.10 -15.94
N LEU A 207 38.49 2.00 -15.94
CA LEU A 207 38.86 0.76 -16.65
C LEU A 207 38.91 0.96 -18.17
N LEU A 208 37.96 1.68 -18.74
CA LEU A 208 37.91 1.99 -20.17
C LEU A 208 39.07 2.93 -20.60
N GLU A 209 39.43 3.91 -19.76
CA GLU A 209 40.57 4.74 -19.99
C GLU A 209 41.89 3.96 -20.00
N GLN A 210 42.05 3.01 -19.07
CA GLN A 210 43.19 2.11 -19.06
C GLN A 210 43.25 1.26 -20.33
N MET A 211 42.13 0.64 -20.73
CA MET A 211 42.08 -0.17 -21.96
C MET A 211 42.38 0.62 -23.24
N ARG A 212 42.03 1.92 -23.26
CA ARG A 212 42.37 2.82 -24.37
C ARG A 212 43.85 3.22 -24.38
N ALA A 213 44.47 3.28 -23.21
CA ALA A 213 45.89 3.62 -23.08
C ALA A 213 46.79 2.44 -23.44
N ASP A 214 46.34 1.22 -23.27
CA ASP A 214 47.07 -0.06 -23.49
C ASP A 214 46.88 -0.60 -24.92
N GLY A 215 46.01 -0.04 -25.74
CA GLY A 215 45.73 -0.47 -27.13
C GLY A 215 46.12 0.57 -28.16
#